data_07cc20ee49a345a9b6ec983efa125506
#
_entry.id   07cc20ee49a345a9b6ec983efa125506
#
_cell.length_a   1.000
_cell.length_b   1.000
_cell.length_c   1.000
_cell.angle_alpha   90.00
_cell.angle_beta   90.00
_cell.angle_gamma   90.00
#
_symmetry.space_group_name_H-M   'P 1'
#
loop_
_entity.id
_entity.type
_entity.pdbx_description
1 polymer ?
#
loop_
_entity_poly.entity_id
_entity_poly.type
_entity_poly.pdbx_seq_one_letter_code
_entity_poly.pdbx_strand_id
1 'polypeptide(L)'
;GPEEVEAYVAGVAQDSGEFLEIVNYNIKGQQYSVAGTKRGLAALERKANSVNPRAYVTVPGVDVPFHSRVLREGVADFAEKLDEHMPEIIDVDTLVDRYIPNLVAKPFALTQEFIDAVTDEVPSERLKGMTPENTDRNALARTLLIELLAWQFASPVRWIETQDYLLGRVDQVIEVGLASSPTLTNLAKREMDVIGIHVPVFNVEASQDIVMLNDVVAAPEPVLVDDAPADTEADSTPATESAPQPA
;
A
#
# COMPACT_ATOMS: atom_id res chain seq x y z
N GLY A 1 2.60 9.92 13.42
CA GLY A 1 2.89 8.54 12.98
C GLY A 1 1.62 7.72 12.79
N PRO A 2 1.72 6.42 12.43
CA PRO A 2 0.55 5.56 12.28
C PRO A 2 -0.34 5.53 13.53
N GLU A 3 0.25 5.40 14.70
CA GLU A 3 -0.45 5.36 16.00
C GLU A 3 -1.33 6.59 16.26
N GLU A 4 -0.88 7.77 15.85
CA GLU A 4 -1.67 9.00 16.01
C GLU A 4 -2.89 8.98 15.09
N VAL A 5 -2.76 8.45 13.88
CA VAL A 5 -3.86 8.32 12.93
C VAL A 5 -4.84 7.25 13.38
N GLU A 6 -4.34 6.14 13.91
CA GLU A 6 -5.17 5.08 14.52
C GLU A 6 -5.99 5.64 15.68
N ALA A 7 -5.35 6.34 16.62
CA ALA A 7 -6.03 6.99 17.74
C ALA A 7 -7.07 8.02 17.27
N TYR A 8 -6.74 8.77 16.22
CA TYR A 8 -7.66 9.75 15.63
C TYR A 8 -8.90 9.10 15.03
N VAL A 9 -8.72 8.05 14.20
CA VAL A 9 -9.83 7.32 13.58
C VAL A 9 -10.66 6.60 14.63
N ALA A 10 -10.04 5.96 15.62
CA ALA A 10 -10.72 5.31 16.74
C ALA A 10 -11.53 6.32 17.58
N GLY A 11 -11.00 7.52 17.83
CA GLY A 11 -11.72 8.58 18.52
C GLY A 11 -12.97 9.03 17.73
N VAL A 12 -12.89 9.16 16.41
CA VAL A 12 -14.06 9.49 15.58
C VAL A 12 -15.09 8.36 15.60
N ALA A 13 -14.65 7.12 15.54
CA ALA A 13 -15.52 5.95 15.62
C ALA A 13 -16.29 5.92 16.96
N GLN A 14 -15.58 6.16 18.07
CA GLN A 14 -16.16 6.23 19.41
C GLN A 14 -17.16 7.39 19.54
N ASP A 15 -16.77 8.60 19.12
CA ASP A 15 -17.61 9.81 19.23
C ASP A 15 -18.89 9.69 18.39
N SER A 16 -18.83 9.05 17.24
CA SER A 16 -19.97 8.86 16.33
C SER A 16 -20.79 7.61 16.62
N GLY A 17 -20.28 6.64 17.35
CA GLY A 17 -20.87 5.32 17.54
C GLY A 17 -20.91 4.48 16.25
N GLU A 18 -20.09 4.82 15.26
CA GLU A 18 -20.09 4.21 13.92
C GLU A 18 -18.81 3.41 13.67
N PHE A 19 -18.90 2.43 12.76
CA PHE A 19 -17.74 1.66 12.35
C PHE A 19 -16.80 2.49 11.47
N LEU A 20 -15.52 2.53 11.85
CA LEU A 20 -14.39 3.04 11.08
C LEU A 20 -13.18 2.15 11.33
N GLU A 21 -12.39 1.88 10.28
CA GLU A 21 -11.16 1.08 10.37
C GLU A 21 -10.16 1.56 9.31
N ILE A 22 -8.89 1.71 9.69
CA ILE A 22 -7.82 1.94 8.72
C ILE A 22 -7.57 0.62 7.99
N VAL A 23 -7.72 0.65 6.67
CA VAL A 23 -7.60 -0.54 5.82
C VAL A 23 -6.34 -0.54 4.95
N ASN A 24 -5.70 0.62 4.74
CA ASN A 24 -4.40 0.71 4.08
C ASN A 24 -3.52 1.74 4.79
N TYR A 25 -2.32 1.32 5.11
CA TYR A 25 -1.23 2.17 5.60
C TYR A 25 -0.32 2.47 4.41
N ASN A 26 -0.54 3.61 3.72
CA ASN A 26 0.05 3.89 2.41
C ASN A 26 1.37 4.66 2.47
N ILE A 27 1.41 5.79 3.21
CA ILE A 27 2.58 6.65 3.36
C ILE A 27 2.70 7.10 4.80
N LYS A 28 3.86 6.92 5.38
CA LYS A 28 4.14 7.21 6.79
C LYS A 28 3.79 8.64 7.18
N GLY A 29 2.86 8.78 8.12
CA GLY A 29 2.40 10.08 8.62
C GLY A 29 1.62 10.94 7.63
N GLN A 30 1.34 10.47 6.40
CA GLN A 30 0.73 11.28 5.34
C GLN A 30 -0.54 10.69 4.74
N GLN A 31 -0.60 9.37 4.46
CA GLN A 31 -1.72 8.81 3.72
C GLN A 31 -2.15 7.44 4.23
N TYR A 32 -3.44 7.37 4.56
CA TYR A 32 -4.12 6.16 5.05
C TYR A 32 -5.48 6.04 4.36
N SER A 33 -5.91 4.79 4.08
CA SER A 33 -7.27 4.56 3.62
C SER A 33 -8.13 4.05 4.77
N VAL A 34 -9.33 4.57 4.88
CA VAL A 34 -10.28 4.23 5.95
C VAL A 34 -11.56 3.67 5.33
N ALA A 35 -11.97 2.49 5.79
CA ALA A 35 -13.30 1.94 5.52
C ALA A 35 -14.23 2.22 6.71
N GLY A 36 -15.52 2.33 6.41
CA GLY A 36 -16.50 2.56 7.45
C GLY A 36 -17.93 2.66 6.93
N THR A 37 -18.87 2.82 7.85
CA THR A 37 -20.25 3.16 7.49
C THR A 37 -20.30 4.54 6.82
N LYS A 38 -21.31 4.78 6.00
CA LYS A 38 -21.49 6.12 5.38
C LYS A 38 -21.57 7.25 6.43
N ARG A 39 -22.14 6.96 7.60
CA ARG A 39 -22.23 7.94 8.72
C ARG A 39 -20.87 8.15 9.39
N GLY A 40 -20.12 7.06 9.61
CA GLY A 40 -18.78 7.12 10.16
C GLY A 40 -17.83 7.90 9.26
N LEU A 41 -17.84 7.60 7.95
CA LEU A 41 -17.04 8.32 6.96
C LEU A 41 -17.41 9.81 6.89
N ALA A 42 -18.70 10.16 6.94
CA ALA A 42 -19.14 11.54 6.99
C ALA A 42 -18.72 12.25 8.31
N ALA A 43 -18.65 11.53 9.43
CA ALA A 43 -18.14 12.08 10.68
C ALA A 43 -16.62 12.33 10.60
N LEU A 44 -15.89 11.37 10.02
CA LEU A 44 -14.45 11.49 9.78
C LEU A 44 -14.13 12.66 8.85
N GLU A 45 -14.86 12.81 7.74
CA GLU A 45 -14.74 13.92 6.81
C GLU A 45 -14.89 15.29 7.50
N ARG A 46 -15.97 15.46 8.26
CA ARG A 46 -16.19 16.73 8.99
C ARG A 46 -15.07 17.04 9.95
N LYS A 47 -14.61 16.04 10.72
CA LYS A 47 -13.56 16.25 11.73
C LYS A 47 -12.20 16.49 11.04
N ALA A 48 -11.86 15.75 10.00
CA ALA A 48 -10.61 15.92 9.27
C ALA A 48 -10.56 17.30 8.57
N ASN A 49 -11.62 17.70 7.88
CA ASN A 49 -11.67 18.98 7.16
C ASN A 49 -11.73 20.19 8.12
N SER A 50 -12.12 20.00 9.39
CA SER A 50 -12.02 21.07 10.40
C SER A 50 -10.59 21.36 10.82
N VAL A 51 -9.69 20.39 10.68
CA VAL A 51 -8.27 20.53 11.00
C VAL A 51 -7.48 20.97 9.76
N ASN A 52 -7.74 20.31 8.62
CA ASN A 52 -7.12 20.64 7.33
C ASN A 52 -8.16 20.41 6.21
N PRO A 53 -8.56 21.45 5.46
CA PRO A 53 -9.62 21.37 4.45
C PRO A 53 -9.38 20.39 3.29
N ARG A 54 -8.23 19.75 3.22
CA ARG A 54 -7.88 18.75 2.19
C ARG A 54 -7.45 17.43 2.78
N ALA A 55 -7.67 17.23 4.08
CA ALA A 55 -7.23 16.01 4.76
C ALA A 55 -8.06 14.78 4.38
N TYR A 56 -9.28 14.97 3.90
CA TYR A 56 -10.17 13.87 3.53
C TYR A 56 -10.47 13.88 2.03
N VAL A 57 -10.32 12.71 1.41
CA VAL A 57 -10.67 12.48 0.00
C VAL A 57 -11.49 11.20 -0.10
N THR A 58 -12.68 11.28 -0.68
CA THR A 58 -13.50 10.10 -0.96
C THR A 58 -12.94 9.34 -2.14
N VAL A 59 -12.77 8.02 -2.00
CA VAL A 59 -12.42 7.12 -3.11
C VAL A 59 -13.71 6.71 -3.81
N PRO A 60 -13.94 7.14 -5.06
CA PRO A 60 -15.19 6.83 -5.76
C PRO A 60 -15.20 5.37 -6.25
N GLY A 61 -16.41 4.79 -6.35
CA GLY A 61 -16.60 3.47 -6.97
C GLY A 61 -16.18 2.27 -6.11
N VAL A 62 -15.88 2.48 -4.82
CA VAL A 62 -15.56 1.39 -3.89
C VAL A 62 -16.70 1.28 -2.86
N ASP A 63 -17.54 0.27 -3.03
CA ASP A 63 -18.71 0.04 -2.16
C ASP A 63 -18.50 -1.08 -1.12
N VAL A 64 -17.39 -1.82 -1.22
CA VAL A 64 -17.05 -2.92 -0.32
C VAL A 64 -15.89 -2.49 0.58
N PRO A 65 -15.98 -2.70 1.91
CA PRO A 65 -14.92 -2.35 2.85
C PRO A 65 -13.78 -3.39 2.81
N PHE A 66 -13.11 -3.52 1.63
CA PHE A 66 -11.96 -4.40 1.50
C PHE A 66 -10.90 -4.09 2.55
N HIS A 67 -10.18 -5.11 2.95
CA HIS A 67 -9.12 -5.07 3.95
C HIS A 67 -9.60 -4.71 5.36
N SER A 68 -10.92 -4.80 5.64
CA SER A 68 -11.46 -4.59 6.98
C SER A 68 -11.96 -5.89 7.63
N ARG A 69 -12.01 -5.89 8.97
CA ARG A 69 -12.51 -7.01 9.75
C ARG A 69 -13.97 -7.40 9.46
N VAL A 70 -14.75 -6.50 8.84
CA VAL A 70 -16.15 -6.79 8.46
C VAL A 70 -16.24 -7.98 7.49
N LEU A 71 -15.17 -8.23 6.71
CA LEU A 71 -15.13 -9.30 5.73
C LEU A 71 -14.61 -10.64 6.29
N ARG A 72 -14.27 -10.72 7.56
CA ARG A 72 -13.69 -11.93 8.18
C ARG A 72 -14.56 -13.18 8.08
N GLU A 73 -15.88 -13.02 8.05
CA GLU A 73 -16.81 -14.15 7.88
C GLU A 73 -16.61 -14.89 6.55
N GLY A 74 -16.12 -14.20 5.50
CA GLY A 74 -15.84 -14.81 4.20
C GLY A 74 -14.48 -15.50 4.08
N VAL A 75 -13.60 -15.39 5.08
CA VAL A 75 -12.23 -15.93 5.00
C VAL A 75 -12.20 -17.43 4.87
N ALA A 76 -13.01 -18.16 5.64
CA ALA A 76 -13.04 -19.62 5.63
C ALA A 76 -13.45 -20.15 4.24
N ASP A 77 -14.54 -19.63 3.68
CA ASP A 77 -15.02 -20.03 2.35
C ASP A 77 -14.00 -19.71 1.26
N PHE A 78 -13.34 -18.57 1.37
CA PHE A 78 -12.29 -18.17 0.41
C PHE A 78 -11.05 -19.08 0.54
N ALA A 79 -10.64 -19.42 1.77
CA ALA A 79 -9.55 -20.35 2.01
C ALA A 79 -9.83 -21.75 1.41
N GLU A 80 -11.08 -22.23 1.48
CA GLU A 80 -11.48 -23.49 0.84
C GLU A 80 -11.35 -23.39 -0.70
N LYS A 81 -11.80 -22.28 -1.30
CA LYS A 81 -11.65 -22.06 -2.74
C LYS A 81 -10.19 -21.96 -3.18
N LEU A 82 -9.35 -21.33 -2.40
CA LEU A 82 -7.91 -21.31 -2.64
C LEU A 82 -7.33 -22.72 -2.57
N ASP A 83 -7.73 -23.52 -1.59
CA ASP A 83 -7.26 -24.89 -1.42
C ASP A 83 -7.66 -25.80 -2.59
N GLU A 84 -8.88 -25.63 -3.12
CA GLU A 84 -9.37 -26.36 -4.30
C GLU A 84 -8.60 -26.01 -5.59
N HIS A 85 -8.10 -24.79 -5.74
CA HIS A 85 -7.55 -24.28 -7.00
C HIS A 85 -6.03 -24.09 -6.98
N MET A 86 -5.42 -24.02 -5.80
CA MET A 86 -3.97 -23.88 -5.69
C MET A 86 -3.26 -25.16 -6.09
N PRO A 87 -2.14 -25.08 -6.84
CA PRO A 87 -1.35 -26.26 -7.21
C PRO A 87 -1.01 -27.13 -5.99
N GLU A 88 -1.01 -28.44 -6.18
CA GLU A 88 -0.58 -29.38 -5.13
C GLU A 88 0.89 -29.19 -4.76
N ILE A 89 1.71 -28.83 -5.74
CA ILE A 89 3.14 -28.58 -5.55
C ILE A 89 3.41 -27.11 -5.77
N ILE A 90 4.02 -26.47 -4.77
CA ILE A 90 4.44 -25.07 -4.79
C ILE A 90 5.94 -25.02 -5.05
N ASP A 91 6.36 -24.17 -5.98
CA ASP A 91 7.78 -23.84 -6.13
C ASP A 91 8.20 -22.90 -4.98
N VAL A 92 8.55 -23.51 -3.86
CA VAL A 92 8.89 -22.80 -2.62
C VAL A 92 10.09 -21.88 -2.79
N ASP A 93 11.06 -22.26 -3.64
CA ASP A 93 12.29 -21.50 -3.82
C ASP A 93 12.07 -20.18 -4.60
N THR A 94 10.96 -20.07 -5.31
CA THR A 94 10.54 -18.80 -5.94
C THR A 94 9.87 -17.84 -4.97
N LEU A 95 9.47 -18.31 -3.79
CA LEU A 95 8.74 -17.53 -2.79
C LEU A 95 9.61 -17.09 -1.62
N VAL A 96 10.45 -17.99 -1.10
CA VAL A 96 11.28 -17.73 0.07
C VAL A 96 12.21 -16.54 -0.20
N ASP A 97 12.18 -15.56 0.72
CA ASP A 97 12.93 -14.29 0.65
C ASP A 97 12.60 -13.39 -0.56
N ARG A 98 11.58 -13.74 -1.37
CA ARG A 98 11.19 -12.99 -2.58
C ARG A 98 9.75 -12.49 -2.56
N TYR A 99 8.88 -13.16 -1.85
CA TYR A 99 7.48 -12.74 -1.70
C TYR A 99 7.28 -12.05 -0.34
N ILE A 100 6.73 -10.85 -0.34
CA ILE A 100 6.37 -10.12 0.88
C ILE A 100 4.84 -9.97 0.88
N PRO A 101 4.13 -10.76 1.70
CA PRO A 101 2.68 -10.68 1.78
C PRO A 101 2.22 -9.46 2.58
N ASN A 102 1.12 -8.86 2.16
CA ASN A 102 0.50 -7.70 2.83
C ASN A 102 0.17 -7.96 4.30
N LEU A 103 -0.18 -9.20 4.66
CA LEU A 103 -0.66 -9.54 6.00
C LEU A 103 0.40 -9.30 7.07
N VAL A 104 1.66 -9.64 6.80
CA VAL A 104 2.75 -9.58 7.79
C VAL A 104 3.87 -8.62 7.40
N ALA A 105 3.89 -8.13 6.15
CA ALA A 105 4.93 -7.23 5.60
C ALA A 105 6.38 -7.70 5.84
N LYS A 106 6.59 -9.03 5.84
CA LYS A 106 7.88 -9.68 6.00
C LYS A 106 8.13 -10.64 4.83
N PRO A 107 9.39 -10.89 4.42
CA PRO A 107 9.70 -11.91 3.43
C PRO A 107 9.14 -13.27 3.82
N PHE A 108 8.51 -13.95 2.87
CA PHE A 108 7.97 -15.28 3.05
C PHE A 108 9.10 -16.25 3.45
N ALA A 109 8.88 -17.00 4.50
CA ALA A 109 9.82 -17.98 5.01
C ALA A 109 9.09 -19.20 5.58
N LEU A 110 9.74 -20.35 5.57
CA LEU A 110 9.26 -21.57 6.22
C LEU A 110 9.95 -21.74 7.57
N THR A 111 9.79 -20.75 8.44
CA THR A 111 10.36 -20.71 9.79
C THR A 111 9.27 -20.56 10.83
N GLN A 112 9.56 -21.00 12.05
CA GLN A 112 8.63 -20.81 13.16
C GLN A 112 8.29 -19.33 13.39
N GLU A 113 9.29 -18.45 13.28
CA GLU A 113 9.10 -17.01 13.41
C GLU A 113 8.09 -16.45 12.40
N PHE A 114 8.11 -16.96 11.16
CA PHE A 114 7.15 -16.52 10.15
C PHE A 114 5.75 -17.06 10.42
N ILE A 115 5.62 -18.34 10.86
CA ILE A 115 4.35 -18.92 11.28
C ILE A 115 3.76 -18.11 12.44
N ASP A 116 4.58 -17.81 13.45
CA ASP A 116 4.17 -17.01 14.61
C ASP A 116 3.70 -15.62 14.17
N ALA A 117 4.43 -14.94 13.27
CA ALA A 117 4.03 -13.65 12.74
C ALA A 117 2.65 -13.69 12.04
N VAL A 118 2.33 -14.76 11.31
CA VAL A 118 1.01 -14.94 10.70
C VAL A 118 -0.08 -15.20 11.75
N THR A 119 0.20 -16.06 12.73
CA THR A 119 -0.77 -16.43 13.77
C THR A 119 -0.99 -15.32 14.81
N ASP A 120 -0.04 -14.41 14.99
CA ASP A 120 -0.21 -13.20 15.80
C ASP A 120 -1.17 -12.19 15.14
N GLU A 121 -1.17 -12.13 13.80
CA GLU A 121 -2.07 -11.24 13.06
C GLU A 121 -3.50 -11.79 12.91
N VAL A 122 -3.64 -13.12 12.74
CA VAL A 122 -4.92 -13.75 12.42
C VAL A 122 -5.10 -15.09 13.13
N PRO A 123 -6.33 -15.44 13.54
CA PRO A 123 -6.63 -16.72 14.19
C PRO A 123 -6.68 -17.84 13.13
N SER A 124 -5.52 -18.36 12.72
CA SER A 124 -5.44 -19.45 11.74
C SER A 124 -5.58 -20.81 12.40
N GLU A 125 -6.69 -21.50 12.16
CA GLU A 125 -6.86 -22.90 12.58
C GLU A 125 -6.07 -23.87 11.69
N ARG A 126 -5.77 -23.49 10.44
CA ARG A 126 -5.00 -24.33 9.49
C ARG A 126 -3.52 -24.45 9.89
N LEU A 127 -2.95 -23.40 10.48
CA LEU A 127 -1.56 -23.39 10.95
C LEU A 127 -1.37 -23.95 12.36
N LYS A 128 -2.46 -24.28 13.04
CA LYS A 128 -2.41 -24.73 14.43
C LYS A 128 -1.61 -26.03 14.60
N GLY A 129 -0.53 -25.94 15.37
CA GLY A 129 0.36 -27.06 15.63
C GLY A 129 1.29 -27.45 14.48
N MET A 130 1.29 -26.69 13.38
CA MET A 130 2.28 -26.86 12.31
C MET A 130 3.61 -26.17 12.71
N THR A 131 4.69 -26.87 12.48
CA THR A 131 6.06 -26.33 12.64
C THR A 131 6.92 -26.79 11.45
N PRO A 132 8.05 -26.10 11.17
CA PRO A 132 8.97 -26.53 10.12
C PRO A 132 9.51 -27.96 10.31
N GLU A 133 9.58 -28.42 11.59
CA GLU A 133 10.15 -29.72 11.93
C GLU A 133 9.13 -30.86 11.77
N ASN A 134 7.83 -30.60 11.98
CA ASN A 134 6.80 -31.62 11.98
C ASN A 134 5.95 -31.67 10.70
N THR A 135 6.14 -30.69 9.79
CA THR A 135 5.32 -30.54 8.60
C THR A 135 6.19 -30.62 7.34
N ASP A 136 5.70 -31.34 6.32
CA ASP A 136 6.35 -31.37 5.01
C ASP A 136 6.51 -29.94 4.44
N ARG A 137 7.65 -29.68 3.81
CA ARG A 137 8.02 -28.34 3.30
C ARG A 137 6.97 -27.77 2.33
N ASN A 138 6.49 -28.61 1.41
CA ASN A 138 5.47 -28.19 0.44
C ASN A 138 4.11 -27.96 1.12
N ALA A 139 3.72 -28.87 2.03
CA ALA A 139 2.48 -28.72 2.77
C ALA A 139 2.46 -27.45 3.62
N LEU A 140 3.55 -27.13 4.30
CA LEU A 140 3.68 -25.89 5.07
C LEU A 140 3.61 -24.66 4.18
N ALA A 141 4.34 -24.64 3.06
CA ALA A 141 4.32 -23.52 2.12
C ALA A 141 2.91 -23.30 1.55
N ARG A 142 2.24 -24.37 1.15
CA ARG A 142 0.88 -24.32 0.62
C ARG A 142 -0.13 -23.80 1.64
N THR A 143 -0.05 -24.28 2.87
CA THR A 143 -0.93 -23.82 3.96
C THR A 143 -0.69 -22.33 4.28
N LEU A 144 0.56 -21.91 4.39
CA LEU A 144 0.91 -20.50 4.60
C LEU A 144 0.37 -19.62 3.47
N LEU A 145 0.53 -20.02 2.20
CA LEU A 145 0.00 -19.23 1.07
C LEU A 145 -1.51 -19.10 1.12
N ILE A 146 -2.23 -20.19 1.42
CA ILE A 146 -3.69 -20.16 1.55
C ILE A 146 -4.11 -19.16 2.64
N GLU A 147 -3.49 -19.23 3.82
CA GLU A 147 -3.81 -18.32 4.91
C GLU A 147 -3.47 -16.86 4.57
N LEU A 148 -2.28 -16.60 4.04
CA LEU A 148 -1.85 -15.26 3.62
C LEU A 148 -2.80 -14.65 2.58
N LEU A 149 -3.23 -15.43 1.58
CA LEU A 149 -4.14 -14.97 0.53
C LEU A 149 -5.58 -14.85 1.03
N ALA A 150 -6.03 -15.77 1.88
CA ALA A 150 -7.38 -15.75 2.41
C ALA A 150 -7.62 -14.60 3.39
N TRP A 151 -6.66 -14.29 4.25
CA TRP A 151 -6.81 -13.23 5.24
C TRP A 151 -6.56 -11.82 4.71
N GLN A 152 -5.79 -11.67 3.62
CA GLN A 152 -5.42 -10.33 3.13
C GLN A 152 -6.61 -9.44 2.76
N PHE A 153 -7.73 -10.00 2.24
CA PHE A 153 -8.89 -9.18 1.89
C PHE A 153 -9.71 -8.70 3.09
N ALA A 154 -9.50 -9.31 4.26
CA ALA A 154 -10.16 -9.02 5.52
C ALA A 154 -9.21 -8.44 6.59
N SER A 155 -8.02 -8.06 6.19
CA SER A 155 -6.97 -7.49 7.04
C SER A 155 -6.30 -6.29 6.39
N PRO A 156 -5.83 -5.30 7.15
CA PRO A 156 -5.22 -4.10 6.60
C PRO A 156 -4.00 -4.36 5.73
N VAL A 157 -3.80 -3.54 4.71
CA VAL A 157 -2.60 -3.54 3.87
C VAL A 157 -1.48 -2.79 4.57
N ARG A 158 -0.40 -3.47 4.92
CA ARG A 158 0.77 -2.94 5.64
C ARG A 158 1.82 -2.41 4.67
N TRP A 159 1.41 -1.46 3.79
CA TRP A 159 2.26 -1.00 2.70
C TRP A 159 3.44 -0.15 3.19
N ILE A 160 3.27 0.66 4.24
CA ILE A 160 4.37 1.40 4.89
C ILE A 160 5.49 0.44 5.29
N GLU A 161 5.16 -0.62 6.04
CA GLU A 161 6.14 -1.59 6.53
C GLU A 161 6.81 -2.36 5.37
N THR A 162 6.04 -2.68 4.33
CA THR A 162 6.57 -3.29 3.11
C THR A 162 7.58 -2.37 2.43
N GLN A 163 7.27 -1.08 2.29
CA GLN A 163 8.18 -0.08 1.71
C GLN A 163 9.41 0.15 2.58
N ASP A 164 9.25 0.29 3.90
CA ASP A 164 10.36 0.43 4.86
C ASP A 164 11.33 -0.77 4.76
N TYR A 165 10.79 -1.98 4.53
CA TYR A 165 11.62 -3.16 4.30
C TYR A 165 12.34 -3.12 2.94
N LEU A 166 11.62 -2.81 1.86
CA LEU A 166 12.13 -2.92 0.49
C LEU A 166 13.12 -1.82 0.13
N LEU A 167 12.77 -0.54 0.37
CA LEU A 167 13.47 0.60 -0.21
C LEU A 167 14.94 0.72 0.21
N GLY A 168 15.33 0.11 1.33
CA GLY A 168 16.74 0.04 1.73
C GLY A 168 17.50 -1.20 1.24
N ARG A 169 16.88 -2.06 0.41
CA ARG A 169 17.40 -3.39 0.05
C ARG A 169 17.32 -3.71 -1.44
N VAL A 170 16.70 -2.86 -2.23
CA VAL A 170 16.53 -3.06 -3.67
C VAL A 170 17.22 -1.95 -4.46
N ASP A 171 17.67 -2.28 -5.66
CA ASP A 171 18.30 -1.33 -6.57
C ASP A 171 17.28 -0.57 -7.42
N GLN A 172 16.07 -1.13 -7.56
CA GLN A 172 14.96 -0.53 -8.29
C GLN A 172 13.61 -1.11 -7.85
N VAL A 173 12.54 -0.38 -8.11
CA VAL A 173 11.16 -0.81 -7.92
C VAL A 173 10.44 -0.83 -9.26
N ILE A 174 9.74 -1.93 -9.57
CA ILE A 174 8.94 -2.08 -10.78
C ILE A 174 7.49 -2.33 -10.39
N GLU A 175 6.60 -1.42 -10.75
CA GLU A 175 5.16 -1.60 -10.63
C GLU A 175 4.63 -2.37 -11.84
N VAL A 176 4.03 -3.53 -11.60
CA VAL A 176 3.27 -4.27 -12.61
C VAL A 176 1.83 -3.80 -12.56
N GLY A 177 1.49 -2.83 -13.41
CA GLY A 177 0.18 -2.19 -13.44
C GLY A 177 0.01 -1.21 -14.59
N LEU A 178 -1.17 -0.59 -14.69
CA LEU A 178 -1.51 0.34 -15.76
C LEU A 178 -0.80 1.69 -15.59
N ALA A 179 -0.20 2.19 -16.66
CA ALA A 179 0.46 3.50 -16.68
C ALA A 179 -0.50 4.68 -16.45
N SER A 180 -1.76 4.53 -16.83
CA SER A 180 -2.79 5.55 -16.61
C SER A 180 -3.14 5.78 -15.12
N SER A 181 -2.76 4.85 -14.25
CA SER A 181 -2.97 4.95 -12.80
C SER A 181 -1.82 4.28 -12.02
N PRO A 182 -0.58 4.84 -12.06
CA PRO A 182 0.60 4.24 -11.45
C PRO A 182 0.59 4.45 -9.93
N THR A 183 -0.32 3.78 -9.24
CA THR A 183 -0.58 4.00 -7.81
C THR A 183 0.61 3.64 -6.94
N LEU A 184 1.20 2.46 -7.14
CA LEU A 184 2.33 1.99 -6.33
C LEU A 184 3.60 2.79 -6.63
N THR A 185 3.84 3.15 -7.89
CA THR A 185 4.92 4.06 -8.29
C THR A 185 4.82 5.40 -7.56
N ASN A 186 3.62 5.98 -7.53
CA ASN A 186 3.40 7.27 -6.87
C ASN A 186 3.54 7.17 -5.35
N LEU A 187 3.07 6.08 -4.74
CA LEU A 187 3.24 5.83 -3.30
C LEU A 187 4.72 5.65 -2.95
N ALA A 188 5.45 4.84 -3.73
CA ALA A 188 6.88 4.59 -3.50
C ALA A 188 7.70 5.88 -3.59
N LYS A 189 7.47 6.73 -4.61
CA LYS A 189 8.16 8.02 -4.74
C LYS A 189 7.93 8.93 -3.54
N ARG A 190 6.69 9.02 -3.06
CA ARG A 190 6.34 9.84 -1.89
C ARG A 190 6.92 9.29 -0.59
N GLU A 191 6.94 7.96 -0.42
CA GLU A 191 7.57 7.35 0.76
C GLU A 191 9.09 7.56 0.75
N MET A 192 9.74 7.44 -0.41
CA MET A 192 11.17 7.78 -0.58
C MET A 192 11.49 9.20 -0.11
N ASP A 193 10.64 10.18 -0.45
CA ASP A 193 10.80 11.57 0.01
C ASP A 193 10.70 11.67 1.55
N VAL A 194 9.84 10.86 2.18
CA VAL A 194 9.67 10.82 3.63
C VAL A 194 10.87 10.22 4.34
N ILE A 195 11.41 9.11 3.80
CA ILE A 195 12.49 8.34 4.46
C ILE A 195 13.89 8.75 3.99
N GLY A 196 14.00 9.57 2.95
CA GLY A 196 15.27 10.05 2.41
C GLY A 196 16.10 8.99 1.67
N ILE A 197 15.45 7.94 1.15
CA ILE A 197 16.07 6.89 0.33
C ILE A 197 15.47 6.96 -1.06
N HIS A 198 16.30 7.02 -2.09
CA HIS A 198 15.83 7.09 -3.47
C HIS A 198 16.41 5.96 -4.32
N VAL A 199 15.52 5.21 -4.95
CA VAL A 199 15.85 4.19 -5.96
C VAL A 199 14.99 4.43 -7.21
N PRO A 200 15.44 4.03 -8.40
CA PRO A 200 14.64 4.11 -9.62
C PRO A 200 13.29 3.38 -9.46
N VAL A 201 12.22 4.00 -9.92
CA VAL A 201 10.87 3.40 -9.91
C VAL A 201 10.30 3.46 -11.32
N PHE A 202 9.93 2.30 -11.82
CA PHE A 202 9.35 2.12 -13.15
C PHE A 202 7.95 1.54 -13.06
N ASN A 203 7.07 1.97 -13.96
CA ASN A 203 5.81 1.27 -14.23
C ASN A 203 6.00 0.45 -15.52
N VAL A 204 5.63 -0.82 -15.50
CA VAL A 204 5.89 -1.76 -16.59
C VAL A 204 5.30 -1.32 -17.92
N GLU A 205 4.10 -0.73 -17.91
CA GLU A 205 3.44 -0.26 -19.14
C GLU A 205 4.08 1.03 -19.66
N ALA A 206 4.42 1.97 -18.76
CA ALA A 206 5.01 3.25 -19.14
C ALA A 206 6.49 3.15 -19.56
N SER A 207 7.19 2.13 -19.06
CA SER A 207 8.65 1.95 -19.23
C SER A 207 8.97 0.57 -19.80
N GLN A 208 8.12 0.07 -20.69
CA GLN A 208 8.21 -1.30 -21.24
C GLN A 208 9.56 -1.57 -21.91
N ASP A 209 10.09 -0.62 -22.64
CA ASP A 209 11.39 -0.69 -23.31
C ASP A 209 12.55 -0.87 -22.31
N ILE A 210 12.47 -0.23 -21.15
CA ILE A 210 13.48 -0.35 -20.08
C ILE A 210 13.30 -1.68 -19.34
N VAL A 211 12.08 -1.97 -18.89
CA VAL A 211 11.79 -3.12 -18.02
C VAL A 211 11.95 -4.45 -18.74
N MET A 212 11.59 -4.51 -20.04
CA MET A 212 11.61 -5.76 -20.82
C MET A 212 12.97 -6.10 -21.44
N LEU A 213 13.91 -5.17 -21.48
CA LEU A 213 15.25 -5.40 -22.04
C LEU A 213 16.21 -6.13 -21.11
N ASN A 214 15.83 -6.42 -19.87
CA ASN A 214 16.64 -7.15 -18.87
C ASN A 214 18.04 -6.55 -18.58
N ASP A 215 18.32 -5.36 -19.09
CA ASP A 215 19.56 -4.67 -18.76
C ASP A 215 19.38 -3.88 -17.48
N VAL A 216 20.33 -4.03 -16.57
CA VAL A 216 20.45 -3.18 -15.38
C VAL A 216 20.72 -1.77 -15.89
N VAL A 217 19.67 -0.97 -15.98
CA VAL A 217 19.81 0.46 -16.31
C VAL A 217 20.47 1.12 -15.11
N ALA A 218 21.71 1.54 -15.26
CA ALA A 218 22.36 2.39 -14.28
C ALA A 218 21.43 3.58 -13.98
N ALA A 219 21.22 3.88 -12.71
CA ALA A 219 20.42 5.01 -12.31
C ALA A 219 20.86 6.26 -13.11
N PRO A 220 19.93 7.05 -13.69
CA PRO A 220 20.31 8.30 -14.31
C PRO A 220 21.07 9.12 -13.25
N GLU A 221 22.25 9.61 -13.62
CA GLU A 221 23.01 10.52 -12.75
C GLU A 221 22.08 11.65 -12.31
N PRO A 222 22.12 12.07 -11.04
CA PRO A 222 21.32 13.18 -10.58
C PRO A 222 21.68 14.39 -11.46
N VAL A 223 20.69 14.91 -12.16
CA VAL A 223 20.84 16.17 -12.89
C VAL A 223 21.04 17.23 -11.81
N LEU A 224 22.29 17.66 -11.64
CA LEU A 224 22.59 18.85 -10.86
C LEU A 224 21.89 20.01 -11.58
N VAL A 225 20.80 20.48 -11.00
CA VAL A 225 20.16 21.71 -11.44
C VAL A 225 21.13 22.80 -11.00
N ASP A 226 21.90 23.32 -11.95
CA ASP A 226 22.69 24.54 -11.72
C ASP A 226 21.72 25.63 -11.29
N ASP A 227 21.93 26.14 -10.09
CA ASP A 227 21.30 27.36 -9.60
C ASP A 227 21.76 28.53 -10.53
N ALA A 228 20.94 28.84 -11.50
CA ALA A 228 21.12 30.07 -12.25
C ALA A 228 20.66 31.25 -11.38
N PRO A 229 21.48 32.31 -11.27
CA PRO A 229 21.16 33.46 -10.42
C PRO A 229 19.94 34.21 -10.96
N ALA A 230 19.10 34.62 -10.03
CA ALA A 230 17.98 35.53 -10.29
C ALA A 230 18.49 36.89 -10.79
N ASP A 231 18.24 37.18 -12.04
CA ASP A 231 18.32 38.56 -12.54
C ASP A 231 16.96 39.23 -12.44
N THR A 232 16.93 40.16 -11.51
CA THR A 232 15.93 41.21 -11.37
C THR A 232 16.12 42.23 -12.50
N GLU A 233 15.10 42.45 -13.32
CA GLU A 233 14.86 43.79 -13.86
C GLU A 233 13.35 44.04 -14.06
N ALA A 234 12.91 45.05 -13.36
CA ALA A 234 11.63 45.70 -13.52
C ALA A 234 11.68 46.62 -14.75
N ASP A 235 10.67 46.61 -15.55
CA ASP A 235 10.26 47.84 -16.23
C ASP A 235 8.75 47.93 -16.45
N SER A 236 8.33 49.15 -16.33
CA SER A 236 7.00 49.67 -16.08
C SER A 236 6.22 50.02 -17.37
N THR A 237 4.91 49.70 -17.33
CA THR A 237 3.74 50.55 -17.77
C THR A 237 3.59 51.05 -19.21
N PRO A 238 2.42 51.59 -19.65
CA PRO A 238 1.02 51.29 -19.31
C PRO A 238 0.03 51.25 -20.51
N ALA A 239 -1.21 50.79 -20.17
CA ALA A 239 -2.54 51.23 -20.63
C ALA A 239 -2.89 51.49 -22.11
N THR A 240 -4.01 50.98 -22.53
CA THR A 240 -5.29 51.65 -22.90
C THR A 240 -6.22 50.65 -23.56
N GLU A 241 -7.38 50.42 -22.94
CA GLU A 241 -8.72 50.92 -23.32
C GLU A 241 -9.29 50.36 -24.64
N SER A 242 -10.30 49.52 -24.60
CA SER A 242 -11.74 49.86 -24.72
C SER A 242 -12.60 48.63 -25.01
N ALA A 243 -13.68 48.52 -24.28
CA ALA A 243 -14.88 47.72 -24.66
C ALA A 243 -15.65 48.48 -25.79
N PRO A 244 -16.63 47.88 -26.49
CA PRO A 244 -17.95 47.61 -25.90
C PRO A 244 -18.67 46.33 -26.35
N GLN A 245 -19.63 45.88 -25.55
CA GLN A 245 -20.84 45.15 -25.93
C GLN A 245 -21.74 46.03 -26.84
N PRO A 246 -22.92 45.61 -27.40
CA PRO A 246 -23.69 44.35 -27.17
C PRO A 246 -24.34 43.78 -28.45
N ALA A 247 -24.88 42.62 -28.39
CA ALA A 247 -26.29 42.21 -28.75
C ALA A 247 -26.51 40.76 -28.38
#